data_cbcf3177c3345b745b4d9cea72cf52d4
#
_entry.id   cbcf3177c3345b745b4d9cea72cf52d4
#
_cell.length_a   1.000
_cell.length_b   1.000
_cell.length_c   1.000
_cell.angle_alpha   90.00
_cell.angle_beta   90.00
_cell.angle_gamma   90.00
#
_symmetry.space_group_name_H-M   'P 1'
#
loop_
_entity.id
_entity.type
_entity.pdbx_description
1 polymer ?
#
loop_
_entity_poly.entity_id
_entity_poly.type
_entity_poly.pdbx_seq_one_letter_code
_entity_poly.pdbx_strand_id
1 'polypeptide(L)'
;MSETAFQDLIPDNHCFGCGPHNANGLRIKSYWDGDEAVSTFTPQPFHMAGPTNVLNGGIIGTVIDCHCICTAFADAYRREGRPIGSDPQLWYATASMKVDYLKPTPIDQPLTLRAKVVEAGPKKTHISCSLYAGEQEGARGDVLAVRVAHGWRD
;
A
#
# COMPACT_ATOMS: atom_id res chain seq x y z
N MET A 1 4.03 -19.70 4.48
CA MET A 1 3.58 -18.68 3.56
C MET A 1 2.23 -18.14 4.02
N SER A 2 2.08 -16.84 4.18
CA SER A 2 0.80 -16.26 4.56
C SER A 2 -0.12 -16.21 3.35
N GLU A 3 -1.30 -16.76 3.50
CA GLU A 3 -2.30 -16.80 2.44
C GLU A 3 -3.30 -15.65 2.57
N THR A 4 -3.25 -14.91 3.68
CA THR A 4 -4.18 -13.80 3.93
C THR A 4 -3.47 -12.47 3.77
N ALA A 5 -4.02 -11.61 2.92
CA ALA A 5 -3.47 -10.28 2.70
C ALA A 5 -3.60 -9.40 3.95
N PHE A 6 -2.70 -8.45 4.12
CA PHE A 6 -2.75 -7.49 5.23
C PHE A 6 -4.10 -6.80 5.30
N GLN A 7 -4.61 -6.38 4.15
CA GLN A 7 -5.85 -5.63 4.02
C GLN A 7 -7.08 -6.40 4.52
N ASP A 8 -7.08 -7.71 4.33
CA ASP A 8 -8.19 -8.57 4.74
C ASP A 8 -8.21 -8.80 6.24
N LEU A 9 -7.10 -8.51 6.92
CA LEU A 9 -6.98 -8.63 8.37
C LEU A 9 -7.25 -7.31 9.10
N ILE A 10 -7.29 -6.18 8.38
CA ILE A 10 -7.61 -4.87 8.95
C ILE A 10 -9.12 -4.78 9.06
N PRO A 11 -9.66 -4.65 10.31
CA PRO A 11 -11.12 -4.63 10.49
C PRO A 11 -11.79 -3.46 9.79
N ASP A 12 -12.96 -3.72 9.21
CA ASP A 12 -13.84 -2.69 8.65
C ASP A 12 -13.15 -1.81 7.60
N ASN A 13 -12.41 -2.44 6.70
CA ASN A 13 -11.62 -1.73 5.70
C ASN A 13 -12.42 -1.48 4.42
N HIS A 14 -12.87 -0.24 4.23
CA HIS A 14 -13.62 0.23 3.05
C HIS A 14 -12.78 1.15 2.15
N CYS A 15 -11.46 1.17 2.30
CA CYS A 15 -10.58 2.06 1.55
C CYS A 15 -10.71 1.86 0.05
N PHE A 16 -10.77 2.97 -0.71
CA PHE A 16 -10.82 2.89 -2.17
C PHE A 16 -9.62 2.13 -2.75
N GLY A 17 -8.43 2.34 -2.21
CA GLY A 17 -7.22 1.68 -2.73
C GLY A 17 -7.09 0.22 -2.34
N CYS A 18 -7.50 -0.14 -1.13
CA CYS A 18 -7.17 -1.46 -0.58
C CYS A 18 -8.28 -2.16 0.20
N GLY A 19 -9.43 -1.52 0.39
CA GLY A 19 -10.51 -2.09 1.20
C GLY A 19 -11.20 -3.26 0.52
N PRO A 20 -11.20 -4.46 1.13
CA PRO A 20 -11.91 -5.60 0.57
C PRO A 20 -13.43 -5.39 0.51
N HIS A 21 -13.95 -4.48 1.34
CA HIS A 21 -15.37 -4.16 1.40
C HIS A 21 -15.82 -3.07 0.43
N ASN A 22 -14.90 -2.49 -0.35
CA ASN A 22 -15.26 -1.48 -1.35
C ASN A 22 -15.33 -2.12 -2.73
N ALA A 23 -16.56 -2.34 -3.22
CA ALA A 23 -16.78 -2.99 -4.52
C ALA A 23 -16.24 -2.18 -5.70
N ASN A 24 -16.11 -0.86 -5.55
CA ASN A 24 -15.63 0.04 -6.60
C ASN A 24 -14.14 0.37 -6.46
N GLY A 25 -13.48 -0.21 -5.47
CA GLY A 25 -12.08 0.09 -5.17
C GLY A 25 -11.09 -0.74 -5.97
N LEU A 26 -9.82 -0.41 -5.79
CA LEU A 26 -8.71 -1.11 -6.46
C LEU A 26 -8.41 -2.45 -5.80
N ARG A 27 -8.70 -2.59 -4.51
CA ARG A 27 -8.59 -3.82 -3.72
C ARG A 27 -7.23 -4.49 -3.83
N ILE A 28 -6.15 -3.72 -3.69
CA ILE A 28 -4.82 -4.29 -3.69
C ILE A 28 -4.64 -5.21 -2.48
N LYS A 29 -3.74 -6.19 -2.63
CA LYS A 29 -3.42 -7.17 -1.60
C LYS A 29 -1.93 -7.17 -1.35
N SER A 30 -1.56 -7.09 -0.09
CA SER A 30 -0.16 -7.02 0.33
C SER A 30 0.20 -8.22 1.21
N TYR A 31 1.41 -8.72 1.02
CA TYR A 31 1.92 -9.91 1.73
C TYR A 31 3.38 -9.70 2.10
N TRP A 32 3.81 -10.36 3.16
CA TRP A 32 5.24 -10.38 3.47
C TRP A 32 6.01 -11.28 2.50
N ASP A 33 7.17 -10.80 2.08
CA ASP A 33 8.19 -11.56 1.36
C ASP A 33 9.52 -11.25 2.05
N GLY A 34 9.82 -12.00 3.12
CA GLY A 34 10.95 -11.69 3.99
C GLY A 34 10.75 -10.36 4.71
N ASP A 35 11.69 -9.44 4.51
CA ASP A 35 11.65 -8.11 5.13
C ASP A 35 10.92 -7.07 4.26
N GLU A 36 10.47 -7.47 3.10
CA GLU A 36 9.71 -6.60 2.21
C GLU A 36 8.25 -7.01 2.18
N ALA A 37 7.38 -6.05 1.89
CA ALA A 37 5.98 -6.31 1.57
C ALA A 37 5.81 -6.23 0.06
N VAL A 38 5.05 -7.17 -0.51
CA VAL A 38 4.85 -7.28 -1.95
C VAL A 38 3.37 -7.25 -2.27
N SER A 39 3.02 -6.52 -3.33
CA SER A 39 1.67 -6.48 -3.88
C SER A 39 1.74 -6.55 -5.39
N THR A 40 0.76 -7.21 -6.00
CA THR A 40 0.58 -7.20 -7.45
C THR A 40 -0.72 -6.50 -7.76
N PHE A 41 -0.66 -5.49 -8.63
CA PHE A 41 -1.82 -4.73 -9.07
C PHE A 41 -1.96 -4.84 -10.57
N THR A 42 -3.13 -5.27 -11.04
CA THR A 42 -3.44 -5.32 -12.47
C THR A 42 -4.42 -4.19 -12.79
N PRO A 43 -3.97 -3.16 -13.53
CA PRO A 43 -4.84 -2.04 -13.86
C PRO A 43 -6.02 -2.45 -14.77
N GLN A 44 -7.12 -1.72 -14.65
CA GLN A 44 -8.23 -1.80 -15.58
C GLN A 44 -8.03 -0.74 -16.68
N PRO A 45 -8.60 -0.97 -17.90
CA PRO A 45 -8.45 0.00 -18.99
C PRO A 45 -8.87 1.43 -18.64
N PHE A 46 -9.88 1.60 -17.78
CA PHE A 46 -10.36 2.92 -17.38
C PHE A 46 -9.45 3.62 -16.35
N HIS A 47 -8.39 2.96 -15.88
CA HIS A 47 -7.38 3.59 -15.03
C HIS A 47 -6.36 4.39 -15.86
N MET A 48 -6.64 4.68 -17.10
CA MET A 48 -5.73 5.34 -18.03
C MET A 48 -5.44 6.79 -17.64
N ALA A 49 -4.29 7.26 -18.10
CA ALA A 49 -3.91 8.66 -18.12
C ALA A 49 -4.46 9.32 -19.41
N GLY A 50 -3.94 10.50 -19.79
CA GLY A 50 -4.26 11.10 -21.08
C GLY A 50 -3.99 10.14 -22.24
N PRO A 51 -2.76 9.61 -22.38
CA PRO A 51 -2.52 8.48 -23.30
C PRO A 51 -3.17 7.21 -22.75
N THR A 52 -3.94 6.51 -23.60
CA THR A 52 -4.76 5.35 -23.17
C THR A 52 -3.95 4.12 -22.80
N ASN A 53 -2.68 4.08 -23.16
CA ASN A 53 -1.76 2.99 -22.83
C ASN A 53 -0.91 3.22 -21.58
N VAL A 54 -1.12 4.32 -20.88
CA VAL A 54 -0.36 4.72 -19.70
C VAL A 54 -1.26 4.78 -18.48
N LEU A 55 -0.78 4.23 -17.38
CA LEU A 55 -1.50 4.26 -16.11
C LEU A 55 -1.54 5.67 -15.52
N ASN A 56 -2.70 6.08 -15.03
CA ASN A 56 -2.91 7.37 -14.39
C ASN A 56 -2.00 7.53 -13.17
N GLY A 57 -1.36 8.69 -13.07
CA GLY A 57 -0.42 8.99 -11.97
C GLY A 57 -1.07 8.98 -10.59
N GLY A 58 -2.34 9.39 -10.50
CA GLY A 58 -3.07 9.34 -9.24
C GLY A 58 -3.36 7.91 -8.78
N ILE A 59 -3.61 6.99 -9.72
CA ILE A 59 -3.77 5.57 -9.40
C ILE A 59 -2.45 4.99 -8.89
N ILE A 60 -1.33 5.34 -9.52
CA ILE A 60 0.01 4.96 -9.02
C ILE A 60 0.18 5.44 -7.58
N GLY A 61 -0.15 6.69 -7.30
CA GLY A 61 -0.10 7.24 -5.96
C GLY A 61 -0.97 6.48 -4.97
N THR A 62 -2.19 6.13 -5.38
CA THR A 62 -3.13 5.39 -4.52
C THR A 62 -2.58 4.02 -4.15
N VAL A 63 -2.06 3.25 -5.10
CA VAL A 63 -1.57 1.90 -4.80
C VAL A 63 -0.28 1.94 -3.98
N ILE A 64 0.60 2.93 -4.22
CA ILE A 64 1.79 3.13 -3.39
C ILE A 64 1.39 3.49 -1.96
N ASP A 65 0.48 4.44 -1.80
CA ASP A 65 -0.02 4.87 -0.50
C ASP A 65 -0.58 3.69 0.30
N CYS A 66 -1.53 2.99 -0.27
CA CYS A 66 -2.19 1.88 0.41
C CYS A 66 -1.23 0.74 0.71
N HIS A 67 -0.32 0.41 -0.20
CA HIS A 67 0.66 -0.64 0.05
C HIS A 67 1.59 -0.26 1.21
N CYS A 68 2.06 0.98 1.24
CA CYS A 68 2.94 1.47 2.30
C CYS A 68 2.23 1.55 3.66
N ILE A 69 1.00 2.06 3.69
CA ILE A 69 0.25 2.18 4.96
C ILE A 69 -0.08 0.80 5.50
N CYS A 70 -0.50 -0.14 4.66
CA CYS A 70 -0.77 -1.50 5.12
C CYS A 70 0.50 -2.22 5.57
N THR A 71 1.65 -1.89 4.97
CA THR A 71 2.95 -2.38 5.45
C THR A 71 3.26 -1.84 6.84
N ALA A 72 2.95 -0.56 7.11
CA ALA A 72 3.13 0.02 8.45
C ALA A 72 2.26 -0.69 9.49
N PHE A 73 0.99 -0.98 9.17
CA PHE A 73 0.12 -1.80 10.03
C PHE A 73 0.76 -3.15 10.32
N ALA A 74 1.09 -3.88 9.27
CA ALA A 74 1.64 -5.23 9.38
C ALA A 74 2.94 -5.28 10.18
N ASP A 75 3.83 -4.30 9.95
CA ASP A 75 5.09 -4.20 10.67
C ASP A 75 4.88 -3.95 12.17
N ALA A 76 3.96 -3.05 12.51
CA ALA A 76 3.69 -2.73 13.89
C ALA A 76 3.17 -3.94 14.68
N TYR A 77 2.20 -4.68 14.11
CA TYR A 77 1.70 -5.89 14.72
C TYR A 77 2.78 -6.98 14.80
N ARG A 78 3.57 -7.13 13.74
CA ARG A 78 4.64 -8.13 13.72
C ARG A 78 5.68 -7.87 14.81
N ARG A 79 6.03 -6.59 15.03
CA ARG A 79 6.98 -6.22 16.09
C ARG A 79 6.41 -6.44 17.48
N GLU A 80 5.09 -6.41 17.65
CA GLU A 80 4.44 -6.75 18.92
C GLU A 80 4.14 -8.26 19.04
N GLY A 81 4.49 -9.04 18.04
CA GLY A 81 4.32 -10.49 18.08
C GLY A 81 2.86 -10.94 18.07
N ARG A 82 1.96 -10.18 17.44
CA ARG A 82 0.54 -10.49 17.42
C ARG A 82 -0.09 -10.30 16.04
N PRO A 83 -1.24 -10.96 15.78
CA PRO A 83 -1.89 -10.87 14.48
C PRO A 83 -2.41 -9.48 14.15
N ILE A 84 -2.37 -9.13 12.85
CA ILE A 84 -2.98 -7.89 12.34
C ILE A 84 -4.47 -7.91 12.73
N GLY A 85 -4.95 -6.77 13.24
CA GLY A 85 -6.36 -6.61 13.63
C GLY A 85 -6.70 -7.09 15.02
N SER A 86 -5.76 -7.70 15.75
CA SER A 86 -5.98 -8.11 17.13
C SER A 86 -6.06 -6.89 18.07
N ASP A 87 -6.75 -7.06 19.20
CA ASP A 87 -6.90 -6.00 20.19
C ASP A 87 -5.67 -5.87 21.09
N PRO A 88 -5.26 -4.66 21.47
CA PRO A 88 -5.82 -3.38 21.04
C PRO A 88 -5.43 -3.06 19.61
N GLN A 89 -6.39 -2.57 18.83
CA GLN A 89 -6.14 -2.29 17.41
C GLN A 89 -5.20 -1.10 17.23
N LEU A 90 -4.28 -1.25 16.26
CA LEU A 90 -3.37 -0.19 15.86
C LEU A 90 -3.88 0.45 14.58
N TRP A 91 -3.84 1.77 14.52
CA TRP A 91 -4.30 2.53 13.36
C TRP A 91 -3.20 3.47 12.89
N TYR A 92 -3.06 3.55 11.57
CA TYR A 92 -2.13 4.46 10.89
C TYR A 92 -2.87 5.28 9.86
N ALA A 93 -2.42 6.51 9.68
CA ALA A 93 -2.88 7.39 8.61
C ALA A 93 -1.67 7.90 7.84
N THR A 94 -1.87 8.28 6.59
CA THR A 94 -0.84 8.90 5.77
C THR A 94 -0.65 10.34 6.19
N ALA A 95 0.54 10.69 6.67
CA ALA A 95 0.86 12.07 7.03
C ALA A 95 1.44 12.83 5.85
N SER A 96 2.29 12.16 5.06
CA SER A 96 2.86 12.75 3.85
C SER A 96 3.27 11.65 2.89
N MET A 97 3.33 12.00 1.61
CA MET A 97 3.76 11.09 0.56
C MET A 97 4.48 11.86 -0.52
N LYS A 98 5.63 11.32 -0.96
CA LYS A 98 6.33 11.81 -2.13
C LYS A 98 6.40 10.68 -3.15
N VAL A 99 6.00 10.95 -4.38
CA VAL A 99 6.08 9.99 -5.48
C VAL A 99 6.92 10.59 -6.61
N ASP A 100 7.93 9.85 -7.03
CA ASP A 100 8.72 10.18 -8.21
C ASP A 100 8.29 9.25 -9.34
N TYR A 101 7.90 9.84 -10.45
CA TYR A 101 7.48 9.11 -11.66
C TYR A 101 8.70 9.02 -12.58
N LEU A 102 9.31 7.83 -12.62
CA LEU A 102 10.58 7.63 -13.28
C LEU A 102 10.41 7.38 -14.78
N LYS A 103 9.34 6.66 -15.14
CA LYS A 103 8.99 6.35 -16.53
C LYS A 103 7.48 6.17 -16.64
N PRO A 104 6.89 6.38 -17.84
CA PRO A 104 5.49 6.03 -18.04
C PRO A 104 5.25 4.56 -17.69
N THR A 105 4.22 4.32 -16.88
CA THR A 105 3.87 2.96 -16.46
C THR A 105 2.82 2.40 -17.42
N PRO A 106 3.07 1.24 -18.05
CA PRO A 106 2.09 0.64 -18.94
C PRO A 106 0.86 0.17 -18.19
N ILE A 107 -0.31 0.24 -18.85
CA ILE A 107 -1.60 -0.13 -18.25
C ILE A 107 -1.99 -1.58 -18.54
N ASP A 108 -1.32 -2.22 -19.49
CA ASP A 108 -1.74 -3.51 -20.06
C ASP A 108 -1.04 -4.72 -19.45
N GLN A 109 -0.45 -4.59 -18.28
CA GLN A 109 0.25 -5.68 -17.63
C GLN A 109 0.18 -5.56 -16.10
N PRO A 110 0.40 -6.67 -15.38
CA PRO A 110 0.49 -6.61 -13.92
C PRO A 110 1.67 -5.77 -13.47
N LEU A 111 1.49 -5.06 -12.37
CA LEU A 111 2.52 -4.25 -11.74
C LEU A 111 2.85 -4.84 -10.39
N THR A 112 4.12 -4.81 -10.03
CA THR A 112 4.60 -5.30 -8.74
C THR A 112 5.05 -4.13 -7.89
N LEU A 113 4.55 -4.05 -6.66
CA LEU A 113 4.99 -3.08 -5.66
C LEU A 113 5.80 -3.80 -4.59
N ARG A 114 6.96 -3.23 -4.27
CA ARG A 114 7.80 -3.72 -3.17
C ARG A 114 8.02 -2.58 -2.19
N ALA A 115 7.65 -2.81 -0.94
CA ALA A 115 7.76 -1.81 0.10
C ALA A 115 8.66 -2.31 1.23
N LYS A 116 9.38 -1.38 1.82
CA LYS A 116 10.31 -1.65 2.90
C LYS A 116 10.18 -0.59 3.98
N VAL A 117 10.15 -1.03 5.23
CA VAL A 117 10.21 -0.12 6.37
C VAL A 117 11.63 0.42 6.46
N VAL A 118 11.76 1.73 6.31
CA VAL A 118 13.06 2.42 6.40
C VAL A 118 13.38 2.74 7.86
N GLU A 119 12.39 3.27 8.57
CA GLU A 119 12.53 3.63 9.98
C GLU A 119 11.17 3.54 10.64
N ALA A 120 11.12 2.91 11.82
CA ALA A 120 9.88 2.78 12.57
C ALA A 120 10.10 3.30 13.99
N GLY A 121 9.32 4.33 14.33
CA GLY A 121 9.28 4.90 15.68
C GLY A 121 7.96 4.59 16.37
N PRO A 122 7.77 5.08 17.60
CA PRO A 122 6.53 4.81 18.35
C PRO A 122 5.29 5.47 17.73
N LYS A 123 5.46 6.56 17.00
CA LYS A 123 4.35 7.29 16.38
C LYS A 123 4.43 7.38 14.87
N LYS A 124 5.62 7.34 14.30
CA LYS A 124 5.86 7.54 12.86
C LYS A 124 6.65 6.40 12.28
N THR A 125 6.27 5.98 11.09
CA THR A 125 6.98 4.95 10.34
C THR A 125 7.18 5.46 8.93
N HIS A 126 8.43 5.43 8.46
CA HIS A 126 8.78 5.79 7.09
C HIS A 126 8.90 4.51 6.27
N ILE A 127 8.18 4.44 5.17
CA ILE A 127 8.18 3.30 4.26
C ILE A 127 8.56 3.79 2.87
N SER A 128 9.49 3.09 2.22
CA SER A 128 9.79 3.32 0.81
C SER A 128 9.19 2.21 -0.02
N CYS A 129 8.76 2.54 -1.24
CA CYS A 129 8.10 1.61 -2.14
C CYS A 129 8.56 1.86 -3.56
N SER A 130 8.81 0.78 -4.30
CA SER A 130 9.05 0.84 -5.73
C SER A 130 7.96 0.08 -6.47
N LEU A 131 7.54 0.65 -7.62
CA LEU A 131 6.53 0.05 -8.49
C LEU A 131 7.22 -0.37 -9.80
N TYR A 132 7.04 -1.63 -10.16
CA TYR A 132 7.68 -2.23 -11.34
C TYR A 132 6.65 -2.72 -12.34
N ALA A 133 6.97 -2.48 -13.62
CA ALA A 133 6.33 -3.19 -14.74
C ALA A 133 7.40 -4.15 -15.28
N GLY A 134 7.26 -5.44 -14.99
CA GLY A 134 8.35 -6.39 -15.22
C GLY A 134 9.57 -6.02 -14.40
N GLU A 135 10.70 -5.80 -15.07
CA GLU A 135 11.94 -5.38 -14.41
C GLU A 135 12.13 -3.86 -14.40
N GLN A 136 11.22 -3.12 -15.05
CA GLN A 136 11.33 -1.68 -15.20
C GLN A 136 10.68 -0.97 -13.99
N GLU A 137 11.47 -0.25 -13.22
CA GLU A 137 10.94 0.61 -12.16
C GLU A 137 10.27 1.84 -12.80
N GLY A 138 8.96 1.96 -12.61
CA GLY A 138 8.18 3.06 -13.19
C GLY A 138 7.94 4.21 -12.22
N ALA A 139 7.88 3.92 -10.93
CA ALA A 139 7.65 4.93 -9.90
C ALA A 139 8.26 4.50 -8.58
N ARG A 140 8.52 5.48 -7.74
CA ARG A 140 9.09 5.27 -6.41
C ARG A 140 8.40 6.22 -5.44
N GLY A 141 8.01 5.70 -4.27
CA GLY A 141 7.34 6.49 -3.26
C GLY A 141 7.98 6.41 -1.90
N ASP A 142 7.85 7.49 -1.16
CA ASP A 142 8.18 7.57 0.26
C ASP A 142 6.94 8.02 1.01
N VAL A 143 6.51 7.22 1.97
CA VAL A 143 5.29 7.48 2.73
C VAL A 143 5.64 7.57 4.21
N LEU A 144 5.18 8.64 4.84
CA LEU A 144 5.23 8.78 6.28
C LEU A 144 3.88 8.40 6.86
N ALA A 145 3.85 7.27 7.54
CA ALA A 145 2.69 6.78 8.26
C ALA A 145 2.73 7.26 9.70
N VAL A 146 1.62 7.75 10.23
CA VAL A 146 1.53 8.17 11.62
C VAL A 146 0.50 7.33 12.34
N ARG A 147 0.86 6.90 13.55
CA ARG A 147 -0.07 6.19 14.42
C ARG A 147 -1.09 7.19 14.96
N VAL A 148 -2.36 6.84 14.84
CA VAL A 148 -3.47 7.70 15.27
C VAL A 148 -4.26 7.00 16.38
N ALA A 149 -4.94 7.80 17.20
CA ALA A 149 -5.78 7.26 18.26
C ALA A 149 -7.00 6.53 17.66
N HIS A 150 -7.54 5.56 18.37
CA HIS A 150 -8.64 4.73 17.89
C HIS A 150 -9.84 5.56 17.41
N GLY A 151 -10.16 6.67 18.06
CA GLY A 151 -11.30 7.51 17.70
C GLY A 151 -11.02 8.67 16.75
N TRP A 152 -9.87 8.69 16.08
CA TRP A 152 -9.49 9.84 15.24
C TRP A 152 -10.43 10.08 14.05
N ARG A 153 -11.15 9.06 13.64
CA ARG A 153 -12.08 9.11 12.50
C ARG A 153 -13.51 9.46 12.88
N ASP A 154 -13.79 9.57 14.18
CA ASP A 154 -15.11 9.91 14.71
C ASP A 154 -15.24 11.43 14.94
#